data_c2438a1a43554f0e21c23fb36ac0abda
#
_entry.id   c2438a1a43554f0e21c23fb36ac0abda
#
_cell.length_a   1.000
_cell.length_b   1.000
_cell.length_c   1.000
_cell.angle_alpha   90.00
_cell.angle_beta   90.00
_cell.angle_gamma   90.00
#
_symmetry.space_group_name_H-M   'P 1'
#
loop_
_entity.id
_entity.type
_entity.pdbx_description
1 polymer ?
#
loop_
_entity_poly.entity_id
_entity_poly.type
_entity_poly.pdbx_seq_one_letter_code
_entity_poly.pdbx_strand_id
1 'polypeptide(L)'
;LYGNTGTHDCAPATGNPYALMSEIGTPGFGLVPDGVSEVTVTYQIAPPRTVAVNRNFFVLATTSRTAPPCGVQWLDPTGNVKGTPIGCSFLTLESPELGEYRAYVAGKLATLQAQVASLSGAIASGNLAAAKSAWLNAHLTWLEIGQDDGAYGAFGPLGGDIDGLAAGHPLGTADPGFTGLHRIEFDLWTKRNLRTAATDTVRLRQLLGQLMKAPLPTYLPATAAGIGNWLLRPHEVLEDALRDSLTADDNYGSGTDLASITADIAAVRTMLAELKPSIDPVAPHLVANASAELDSLMSAIGATRVNGAWVSVEDLPTRQREQIDADAAAAAETLAPIPDLLTSTGSNSPD
;
A
#
# COMPACT_ATOMS: atom_id res chain seq x y z
N LEU A 1 -27.39 -19.58 -14.16
CA LEU A 1 -27.02 -18.59 -13.15
C LEU A 1 -25.86 -17.79 -13.69
N TYR A 2 -26.15 -16.74 -14.45
CA TYR A 2 -25.16 -15.80 -14.98
C TYR A 2 -25.49 -14.42 -14.41
N GLY A 3 -24.82 -14.05 -13.34
CA GLY A 3 -24.69 -12.67 -12.92
C GLY A 3 -23.21 -12.35 -12.97
N ASN A 4 -22.86 -11.38 -13.79
CA ASN A 4 -21.50 -10.90 -13.98
C ASN A 4 -21.04 -10.15 -12.73
N THR A 5 -19.77 -10.30 -12.36
CA THR A 5 -19.06 -9.61 -11.27
C THR A 5 -19.48 -10.03 -9.85
N GLY A 6 -19.22 -11.27 -9.50
CA GLY A 6 -19.10 -11.66 -8.10
C GLY A 6 -17.70 -12.23 -7.89
N THR A 7 -16.98 -11.75 -6.92
CA THR A 7 -15.77 -12.39 -6.44
C THR A 7 -16.12 -13.82 -6.04
N HIS A 8 -15.55 -14.78 -6.74
CA HIS A 8 -15.73 -16.19 -6.47
C HIS A 8 -14.60 -16.67 -5.56
N ASP A 9 -14.76 -16.52 -4.26
CA ASP A 9 -13.89 -17.21 -3.33
C ASP A 9 -14.36 -18.63 -3.12
N CYS A 10 -13.65 -19.60 -3.66
CA CYS A 10 -13.76 -20.99 -3.30
C CYS A 10 -12.89 -21.25 -2.07
N ALA A 11 -13.40 -20.96 -0.88
CA ALA A 11 -12.75 -21.36 0.35
C ALA A 11 -13.12 -22.81 0.72
N PRO A 12 -12.19 -23.61 1.25
CA PRO A 12 -12.51 -24.95 1.76
C PRO A 12 -13.49 -24.80 2.92
N ALA A 13 -14.46 -25.72 3.01
CA ALA A 13 -15.56 -25.75 3.97
C ALA A 13 -15.14 -25.91 5.45
N THR A 14 -13.89 -25.70 5.76
CA THR A 14 -13.31 -25.87 7.10
C THR A 14 -12.97 -24.51 7.70
N GLY A 15 -13.94 -23.89 8.34
CA GLY A 15 -13.68 -23.04 9.49
C GLY A 15 -13.81 -21.54 9.35
N ASN A 16 -14.11 -20.95 8.20
CA ASN A 16 -14.34 -19.50 8.11
C ASN A 16 -15.61 -19.15 7.31
N PRO A 17 -16.47 -18.27 7.86
CA PRO A 17 -17.73 -17.92 7.26
C PRO A 17 -17.57 -16.90 6.13
N TYR A 18 -17.41 -17.32 4.91
CA TYR A 18 -17.57 -16.42 3.78
C TYR A 18 -19.06 -16.33 3.43
N ALA A 19 -19.69 -15.22 3.81
CA ALA A 19 -20.91 -14.79 3.17
C ALA A 19 -20.50 -14.07 1.89
N LEU A 20 -20.85 -14.64 0.74
CA LEU A 20 -20.77 -13.91 -0.52
C LEU A 20 -21.78 -12.78 -0.48
N MET A 21 -21.30 -11.54 -0.36
CA MET A 21 -22.15 -10.36 -0.37
C MET A 21 -22.16 -9.77 -1.78
N SER A 22 -23.34 -9.50 -2.28
CA SER A 22 -23.52 -8.97 -3.62
C SER A 22 -23.57 -7.45 -3.64
N GLU A 23 -23.29 -6.89 -4.79
CA GLU A 23 -23.42 -5.46 -5.09
C GLU A 23 -24.83 -4.91 -4.82
N ILE A 24 -24.91 -3.60 -4.62
CA ILE A 24 -26.13 -2.84 -4.37
C ILE A 24 -27.25 -3.22 -5.36
N GLY A 25 -28.35 -3.74 -4.85
CA GLY A 25 -29.56 -4.03 -5.63
C GLY A 25 -29.71 -5.47 -6.14
N THR A 26 -28.76 -6.36 -5.88
CA THR A 26 -28.89 -7.80 -6.15
C THR A 26 -29.08 -8.60 -4.85
N PRO A 27 -29.82 -9.74 -4.85
CA PRO A 27 -29.92 -10.57 -3.67
C PRO A 27 -28.56 -11.16 -3.31
N GLY A 28 -28.12 -10.93 -2.06
CA GLY A 28 -26.97 -11.59 -1.47
C GLY A 28 -27.32 -13.06 -1.16
N PHE A 29 -26.35 -13.93 -1.29
CA PHE A 29 -26.50 -15.32 -0.87
C PHE A 29 -25.15 -15.86 -0.37
N GLY A 30 -25.20 -16.88 0.43
CA GLY A 30 -23.98 -17.53 0.93
C GLY A 30 -24.22 -18.94 1.42
N LEU A 31 -23.10 -19.65 1.60
CA LEU A 31 -23.05 -20.96 2.22
C LEU A 31 -22.54 -20.83 3.65
N VAL A 32 -23.05 -21.63 4.53
CA VAL A 32 -22.67 -21.70 5.94
C VAL A 32 -22.32 -23.13 6.32
N PRO A 33 -21.48 -23.35 7.34
CA PRO A 33 -21.20 -24.70 7.87
C PRO A 33 -22.41 -25.38 8.47
N ASP A 34 -22.28 -26.69 8.65
CA ASP A 34 -23.30 -27.50 9.37
C ASP A 34 -23.56 -26.97 10.77
N GLY A 35 -24.85 -26.96 11.14
CA GLY A 35 -25.31 -26.52 12.44
C GLY A 35 -25.50 -25.02 12.58
N VAL A 36 -25.43 -24.23 11.51
CA VAL A 36 -25.91 -22.86 11.46
C VAL A 36 -27.38 -22.88 11.03
N SER A 37 -28.23 -22.23 11.79
CA SER A 37 -29.67 -22.13 11.53
C SER A 37 -30.09 -20.74 11.04
N GLU A 38 -29.34 -19.71 11.42
CA GLU A 38 -29.64 -18.33 11.08
C GLU A 38 -28.34 -17.56 10.81
N VAL A 39 -28.44 -16.56 9.96
CA VAL A 39 -27.36 -15.59 9.70
C VAL A 39 -27.87 -14.18 10.01
N THR A 40 -27.22 -13.48 10.91
CA THR A 40 -27.48 -12.06 11.15
C THR A 40 -26.49 -11.24 10.34
N VAL A 41 -27.03 -10.39 9.47
CA VAL A 41 -26.25 -9.46 8.65
C VAL A 41 -26.37 -8.08 9.23
N THR A 42 -25.23 -7.43 9.48
CA THR A 42 -25.13 -6.07 9.96
C THR A 42 -24.86 -5.13 8.79
N TYR A 43 -25.44 -3.96 8.84
CA TYR A 43 -25.32 -2.91 7.82
C TYR A 43 -24.71 -1.64 8.43
N GLN A 44 -24.09 -0.80 7.61
CA GLN A 44 -23.50 0.45 8.06
C GLN A 44 -24.49 1.40 8.75
N ILE A 45 -25.64 1.60 8.12
CA ILE A 45 -26.62 2.66 8.48
C ILE A 45 -28.03 2.09 8.63
N ALA A 46 -28.22 0.79 8.51
CA ALA A 46 -29.52 0.14 8.67
C ALA A 46 -29.51 -0.87 9.82
N PRO A 47 -30.65 -1.17 10.45
CA PRO A 47 -30.73 -2.20 11.46
C PRO A 47 -30.26 -3.57 10.94
N PRO A 48 -29.62 -4.39 11.78
CA PRO A 48 -29.27 -5.76 11.43
C PRO A 48 -30.48 -6.57 10.97
N ARG A 49 -30.26 -7.51 10.05
CA ARG A 49 -31.29 -8.42 9.56
C ARG A 49 -30.84 -9.85 9.80
N THR A 50 -31.72 -10.64 10.38
CA THR A 50 -31.51 -12.08 10.55
C THR A 50 -32.29 -12.83 9.48
N VAL A 51 -31.66 -13.78 8.81
CA VAL A 51 -32.24 -14.65 7.79
C VAL A 51 -32.01 -16.10 8.15
N ALA A 52 -33.03 -16.93 7.87
CA ALA A 52 -32.94 -18.36 8.12
C ALA A 52 -32.04 -19.06 7.09
N VAL A 53 -31.30 -20.06 7.56
CA VAL A 53 -30.47 -20.93 6.73
C VAL A 53 -31.29 -22.17 6.33
N ASN A 54 -31.24 -22.54 5.06
CA ASN A 54 -31.84 -23.74 4.54
C ASN A 54 -30.81 -24.58 3.77
N ARG A 55 -30.53 -25.79 4.27
CA ARG A 55 -29.52 -26.69 3.67
C ARG A 55 -28.16 -26.01 3.49
N ASN A 56 -27.68 -25.36 4.54
CA ASN A 56 -26.41 -24.61 4.57
C ASN A 56 -26.36 -23.41 3.62
N PHE A 57 -27.53 -22.95 3.17
CA PHE A 57 -27.62 -21.83 2.22
C PHE A 57 -28.58 -20.77 2.79
N PHE A 58 -28.21 -19.50 2.64
CA PHE A 58 -29.10 -18.38 2.95
C PHE A 58 -29.20 -17.41 1.77
N VAL A 59 -30.30 -16.67 1.71
CA VAL A 59 -30.54 -15.61 0.74
C VAL A 59 -30.92 -14.34 1.47
N LEU A 60 -30.18 -13.28 1.15
CA LEU A 60 -30.47 -11.94 1.63
C LEU A 60 -31.19 -11.17 0.53
N ALA A 61 -32.49 -11.00 0.66
CA ALA A 61 -33.25 -10.15 -0.25
C ALA A 61 -32.88 -8.68 0.03
N THR A 62 -32.25 -8.01 -0.92
CA THR A 62 -31.96 -6.59 -0.83
C THR A 62 -33.17 -5.78 -1.28
N THR A 63 -33.73 -5.00 -0.38
CA THR A 63 -34.90 -4.15 -0.67
C THR A 63 -34.54 -2.67 -0.78
N SER A 64 -33.26 -2.30 -0.61
CA SER A 64 -32.85 -0.88 -0.57
C SER A 64 -31.44 -0.67 -1.09
N ARG A 65 -31.27 0.41 -1.85
CA ARG A 65 -29.99 0.93 -2.33
C ARG A 65 -29.13 1.60 -1.24
N THR A 66 -29.55 1.62 0.01
CA THR A 66 -29.07 2.59 0.98
C THR A 66 -28.10 2.09 2.04
N ALA A 67 -27.80 0.80 2.09
CA ALA A 67 -26.84 0.29 3.09
C ALA A 67 -26.21 -1.02 2.62
N PRO A 68 -24.94 -1.02 2.22
CA PRO A 68 -24.24 -2.27 1.99
C PRO A 68 -24.10 -3.06 3.27
N PRO A 69 -24.19 -4.40 3.20
CA PRO A 69 -23.87 -5.26 4.31
C PRO A 69 -22.35 -5.18 4.59
N CYS A 70 -21.98 -5.17 5.86
CA CYS A 70 -20.59 -5.04 6.28
C CYS A 70 -20.19 -6.03 7.38
N GLY A 71 -21.16 -6.69 8.01
CA GLY A 71 -20.87 -7.69 9.03
C GLY A 71 -21.80 -8.89 8.93
N VAL A 72 -21.31 -10.03 9.39
CA VAL A 72 -22.08 -11.27 9.42
C VAL A 72 -21.82 -12.05 10.72
N GLN A 73 -22.87 -12.62 11.28
CA GLN A 73 -22.82 -13.47 12.47
C GLN A 73 -23.65 -14.72 12.23
N TRP A 74 -23.11 -15.87 12.54
CA TRP A 74 -23.80 -17.14 12.44
C TRP A 74 -24.36 -17.55 13.77
N LEU A 75 -25.59 -18.05 13.74
CA LEU A 75 -26.29 -18.53 14.94
C LEU A 75 -26.62 -20.00 14.77
N ASP A 76 -26.42 -20.77 15.84
CA ASP A 76 -26.91 -22.14 15.94
C ASP A 76 -28.43 -22.18 16.24
N PRO A 77 -29.08 -23.35 16.22
CA PRO A 77 -30.51 -23.46 16.53
C PRO A 77 -30.91 -22.99 17.93
N THR A 78 -29.97 -22.78 18.83
CA THR A 78 -30.21 -22.27 20.18
C THR A 78 -29.96 -20.77 20.30
N GLY A 79 -29.56 -20.11 19.18
CA GLY A 79 -29.27 -18.68 19.13
C GLY A 79 -27.87 -18.32 19.59
N ASN A 80 -26.97 -19.28 19.82
CA ASN A 80 -25.60 -19.00 20.18
C ASN A 80 -24.76 -18.69 18.93
N VAL A 81 -23.80 -17.80 19.09
CA VAL A 81 -22.82 -17.44 18.03
C VAL A 81 -21.95 -18.63 17.71
N LYS A 82 -21.88 -18.98 16.44
CA LYS A 82 -21.02 -20.02 15.91
C LYS A 82 -19.92 -19.44 15.03
N GLY A 83 -18.68 -19.74 15.37
CA GLY A 83 -17.53 -19.16 14.70
C GLY A 83 -17.19 -17.74 15.16
N THR A 84 -16.30 -17.07 14.45
CA THR A 84 -15.93 -15.69 14.74
C THR A 84 -16.85 -14.76 13.96
N PRO A 85 -17.59 -13.84 14.61
CA PRO A 85 -18.37 -12.83 13.91
C PRO A 85 -17.47 -11.95 13.06
N ILE A 86 -17.95 -11.60 11.86
CA ILE A 86 -17.37 -10.53 11.07
C ILE A 86 -18.15 -9.26 11.43
N GLY A 87 -17.47 -8.24 11.89
CA GLY A 87 -18.03 -6.93 12.23
C GLY A 87 -17.92 -5.93 11.09
N CYS A 88 -18.58 -4.80 11.23
CA CYS A 88 -18.34 -3.63 10.38
C CYS A 88 -17.16 -2.85 10.94
N SER A 89 -16.22 -2.48 10.09
CA SER A 89 -15.14 -1.57 10.46
C SER A 89 -14.97 -0.54 9.32
N PHE A 90 -15.00 0.73 9.68
CA PHE A 90 -14.85 1.82 8.73
C PHE A 90 -13.94 2.87 9.33
N LEU A 91 -12.95 3.29 8.55
CA LEU A 91 -12.10 4.39 8.94
C LEU A 91 -12.79 5.74 8.72
N THR A 92 -12.61 6.61 9.67
CA THR A 92 -13.02 8.01 9.61
C THR A 92 -11.79 8.90 9.80
N LEU A 93 -11.96 10.20 9.59
CA LEU A 93 -10.86 11.17 9.78
C LEU A 93 -10.36 11.23 11.23
N GLU A 94 -11.19 10.80 12.19
CA GLU A 94 -10.90 10.74 13.62
C GLU A 94 -10.34 9.37 14.07
N SER A 95 -10.25 8.40 13.16
CA SER A 95 -9.72 7.08 13.49
C SER A 95 -8.27 7.17 13.98
N PRO A 96 -7.92 6.48 15.08
CA PRO A 96 -6.58 6.52 15.67
C PRO A 96 -5.49 6.13 14.67
N GLU A 97 -5.75 5.14 13.82
CA GLU A 97 -4.85 4.61 12.81
C GLU A 97 -4.33 5.71 11.88
N LEU A 98 -5.21 6.63 11.48
CA LEU A 98 -4.84 7.76 10.65
C LEU A 98 -3.95 8.77 11.41
N GLY A 99 -4.20 8.94 12.72
CA GLY A 99 -3.37 9.77 13.58
C GLY A 99 -1.97 9.19 13.75
N GLU A 100 -1.86 7.88 13.95
CA GLU A 100 -0.59 7.15 14.11
C GLU A 100 0.22 7.19 12.81
N TYR A 101 -0.40 6.95 11.66
CA TYR A 101 0.26 7.07 10.37
C TYR A 101 0.77 8.49 10.09
N ARG A 102 -0.01 9.53 10.39
CA ARG A 102 0.45 10.92 10.27
C ARG A 102 1.66 11.23 11.14
N ALA A 103 1.70 10.70 12.36
CA ALA A 103 2.84 10.86 13.26
C ALA A 103 4.08 10.13 12.72
N TYR A 104 3.90 8.92 12.17
CA TYR A 104 4.96 8.18 11.48
C TYR A 104 5.54 8.97 10.31
N VAL A 105 4.70 9.47 9.40
CA VAL A 105 5.12 10.27 8.24
C VAL A 105 5.88 11.53 8.69
N ALA A 106 5.40 12.23 9.71
CA ALA A 106 6.09 13.39 10.26
C ALA A 106 7.50 13.05 10.76
N GLY A 107 7.65 11.91 11.44
CA GLY A 107 8.94 11.41 11.91
C GLY A 107 9.89 11.06 10.76
N LYS A 108 9.37 10.40 9.71
CA LYS A 108 10.15 10.07 8.49
C LYS A 108 10.61 11.32 7.74
N LEU A 109 9.74 12.31 7.57
CA LEU A 109 10.09 13.57 6.92
C LEU A 109 11.19 14.33 7.69
N ALA A 110 11.14 14.34 9.03
CA ALA A 110 12.20 14.93 9.83
C ALA A 110 13.55 14.18 9.67
N THR A 111 13.50 12.85 9.62
CA THR A 111 14.68 12.01 9.36
C THR A 111 15.25 12.28 7.97
N LEU A 112 14.39 12.30 6.96
CA LEU A 112 14.76 12.60 5.57
C LEU A 112 15.45 13.97 5.45
N GLN A 113 14.92 14.99 6.12
CA GLN A 113 15.52 16.32 6.12
C GLN A 113 16.97 16.29 6.66
N ALA A 114 17.22 15.55 7.75
CA ALA A 114 18.56 15.38 8.31
C ALA A 114 19.49 14.60 7.37
N GLN A 115 18.97 13.57 6.69
CA GLN A 115 19.75 12.78 5.73
C GLN A 115 20.10 13.59 4.48
N VAL A 116 19.19 14.41 3.94
CA VAL A 116 19.47 15.30 2.81
C VAL A 116 20.48 16.39 3.22
N ALA A 117 20.49 16.84 4.47
CA ALA A 117 21.56 17.71 4.97
C ALA A 117 22.93 16.98 4.99
N SER A 118 22.95 15.71 5.40
CA SER A 118 24.15 14.86 5.37
C SER A 118 24.63 14.63 3.92
N LEU A 119 23.72 14.38 2.98
CA LEU A 119 24.01 14.29 1.55
C LEU A 119 24.67 15.57 1.02
N SER A 120 24.11 16.73 1.37
CA SER A 120 24.71 18.05 1.02
C SER A 120 26.14 18.19 1.55
N GLY A 121 26.39 17.76 2.79
CA GLY A 121 27.71 17.79 3.40
C GLY A 121 28.71 16.86 2.68
N ALA A 122 28.30 15.65 2.35
CA ALA A 122 29.13 14.70 1.61
C ALA A 122 29.49 15.20 0.20
N ILE A 123 28.54 15.80 -0.51
CA ILE A 123 28.77 16.44 -1.83
C ILE A 123 29.73 17.60 -1.70
N ALA A 124 29.55 18.49 -0.73
CA ALA A 124 30.40 19.65 -0.48
C ALA A 124 31.84 19.26 -0.12
N SER A 125 32.03 18.12 0.54
CA SER A 125 33.38 17.60 0.86
C SER A 125 34.10 16.97 -0.35
N GLY A 126 33.43 16.83 -1.49
CA GLY A 126 34.00 16.19 -2.68
C GLY A 126 34.01 14.64 -2.59
N ASN A 127 33.40 14.04 -1.57
CA ASN A 127 33.43 12.60 -1.34
C ASN A 127 32.27 11.92 -2.05
N LEU A 128 32.49 11.45 -3.27
CA LEU A 128 31.48 10.78 -4.08
C LEU A 128 30.92 9.51 -3.42
N ALA A 129 31.77 8.72 -2.76
CA ALA A 129 31.31 7.49 -2.11
C ALA A 129 30.39 7.80 -0.92
N ALA A 130 30.75 8.76 -0.08
CA ALA A 130 29.92 9.23 1.01
C ALA A 130 28.60 9.86 0.50
N ALA A 131 28.66 10.62 -0.61
CA ALA A 131 27.47 11.19 -1.24
C ALA A 131 26.50 10.11 -1.73
N LYS A 132 27.00 9.05 -2.37
CA LYS A 132 26.18 7.90 -2.79
C LYS A 132 25.52 7.19 -1.62
N SER A 133 26.26 6.92 -0.54
CA SER A 133 25.70 6.30 0.66
C SER A 133 24.64 7.20 1.34
N ALA A 134 24.87 8.50 1.40
CA ALA A 134 23.93 9.46 1.98
C ALA A 134 22.66 9.60 1.13
N TRP A 135 22.80 9.55 -0.20
CA TRP A 135 21.66 9.54 -1.11
C TRP A 135 20.80 8.29 -0.88
N LEU A 136 21.41 7.09 -0.83
CA LEU A 136 20.68 5.86 -0.61
C LEU A 136 19.87 5.89 0.70
N ASN A 137 20.49 6.35 1.79
CA ASN A 137 19.77 6.48 3.06
C ASN A 137 18.57 7.43 2.95
N ALA A 138 18.71 8.55 2.23
CA ALA A 138 17.64 9.50 2.03
C ALA A 138 16.52 8.91 1.15
N HIS A 139 16.87 8.23 0.05
CA HIS A 139 15.92 7.61 -0.84
C HIS A 139 15.12 6.51 -0.13
N LEU A 140 15.78 5.58 0.56
CA LEU A 140 15.08 4.53 1.31
C LEU A 140 14.15 5.10 2.39
N THR A 141 14.52 6.19 3.06
CA THR A 141 13.64 6.85 4.03
C THR A 141 12.42 7.48 3.36
N TRP A 142 12.54 8.00 2.15
CA TRP A 142 11.43 8.50 1.36
C TRP A 142 10.45 7.37 1.01
N LEU A 143 10.95 6.26 0.48
CA LEU A 143 10.13 5.08 0.13
C LEU A 143 9.42 4.49 1.35
N GLU A 144 10.08 4.42 2.53
CA GLU A 144 9.48 3.96 3.77
C GLU A 144 8.25 4.78 4.22
N ILE A 145 8.01 5.97 3.66
CA ILE A 145 6.79 6.74 3.91
C ILE A 145 5.57 6.06 3.29
N GLY A 146 5.72 5.37 2.16
CA GLY A 146 4.67 4.67 1.44
C GLY A 146 3.70 5.62 0.70
N GLN A 147 4.17 6.81 0.30
CA GLN A 147 3.41 7.83 -0.43
C GLN A 147 4.21 8.39 -1.60
N ASP A 148 5.07 7.57 -2.14
CA ASP A 148 6.10 7.88 -3.12
C ASP A 148 5.63 7.78 -4.58
N ASP A 149 4.37 7.46 -4.85
CA ASP A 149 3.80 7.34 -6.21
C ASP A 149 3.79 8.69 -6.94
N GLY A 150 4.96 9.29 -7.05
CA GLY A 150 5.21 10.54 -7.77
C GLY A 150 4.14 11.59 -7.51
N ALA A 151 3.50 12.08 -8.57
CA ALA A 151 2.42 13.09 -8.47
C ALA A 151 1.05 12.49 -8.07
N TYR A 152 0.90 11.17 -8.10
CA TYR A 152 -0.36 10.49 -7.74
C TYR A 152 -0.47 10.16 -6.26
N GLY A 153 0.66 10.03 -5.55
CA GLY A 153 0.70 9.85 -4.10
C GLY A 153 0.15 11.04 -3.32
N ALA A 154 0.07 10.91 -2.00
CA ALA A 154 -0.53 11.92 -1.12
C ALA A 154 0.13 13.30 -1.18
N PHE A 155 1.38 13.38 -1.62
CA PHE A 155 2.13 14.63 -1.72
C PHE A 155 1.91 15.35 -3.06
N GLY A 156 1.19 14.74 -4.00
CA GLY A 156 0.83 15.32 -5.28
C GLY A 156 2.05 15.83 -6.07
N PRO A 157 1.95 17.00 -6.73
CA PRO A 157 3.06 17.52 -7.54
C PRO A 157 4.39 17.67 -6.79
N LEU A 158 4.36 17.92 -5.47
CA LEU A 158 5.60 17.96 -4.67
C LEU A 158 6.25 16.58 -4.53
N GLY A 159 5.44 15.51 -4.44
CA GLY A 159 5.95 14.13 -4.49
C GLY A 159 6.69 13.87 -5.80
N GLY A 160 6.05 14.20 -6.93
CA GLY A 160 6.67 14.08 -8.25
C GLY A 160 7.93 14.92 -8.43
N ASP A 161 8.00 16.12 -7.84
CA ASP A 161 9.22 16.95 -7.87
C ASP A 161 10.33 16.40 -6.96
N ILE A 162 10.00 15.67 -5.89
CA ILE A 162 10.96 15.09 -4.94
C ILE A 162 11.52 13.76 -5.46
N ASP A 163 10.71 12.93 -6.11
CA ASP A 163 11.09 11.57 -6.49
C ASP A 163 10.55 11.12 -7.87
N GLY A 164 10.14 12.05 -8.71
CA GLY A 164 9.58 11.72 -10.03
C GLY A 164 10.61 11.16 -11.00
N LEU A 165 10.12 10.33 -11.91
CA LEU A 165 10.93 9.68 -12.95
C LEU A 165 11.19 10.61 -14.15
N ALA A 166 12.30 10.40 -14.85
CA ALA A 166 12.58 11.11 -16.09
C ALA A 166 11.64 10.73 -17.25
N ALA A 167 11.02 9.56 -17.18
CA ALA A 167 10.13 9.02 -18.22
C ALA A 167 8.91 9.94 -18.51
N GLY A 168 8.43 10.70 -17.54
CA GLY A 168 7.32 11.65 -17.70
C GLY A 168 7.70 12.98 -18.37
N HIS A 169 8.98 13.21 -18.66
CA HIS A 169 9.48 14.49 -19.17
C HIS A 169 9.86 14.43 -20.67
N PRO A 170 9.50 15.45 -21.48
CA PRO A 170 9.77 15.45 -22.93
C PRO A 170 11.23 15.27 -23.33
N LEU A 171 12.17 15.73 -22.49
CA LEU A 171 13.61 15.63 -22.72
C LEU A 171 14.28 14.54 -21.85
N GLY A 172 13.48 13.70 -21.17
CA GLY A 172 13.98 12.64 -20.29
C GLY A 172 14.94 13.19 -19.23
N THR A 173 16.09 12.54 -19.04
CA THR A 173 17.11 12.97 -18.05
C THR A 173 17.75 14.33 -18.36
N ALA A 174 17.54 14.91 -19.54
CA ALA A 174 18.01 16.26 -19.89
C ALA A 174 16.97 17.35 -19.57
N ASP A 175 15.76 16.95 -19.18
CA ASP A 175 14.68 17.88 -18.90
C ASP A 175 14.95 18.67 -17.60
N PRO A 176 14.77 20.01 -17.60
CA PRO A 176 14.93 20.81 -16.40
C PRO A 176 13.86 20.56 -15.33
N GLY A 177 12.73 19.95 -15.71
CA GLY A 177 11.67 19.49 -14.81
C GLY A 177 12.00 18.20 -14.08
N PHE A 178 12.91 17.36 -14.61
CA PHE A 178 13.41 16.18 -13.91
C PHE A 178 14.30 16.61 -12.72
N THR A 179 13.79 16.43 -11.51
CA THR A 179 14.40 16.94 -10.26
C THR A 179 14.33 15.89 -9.15
N GLY A 180 14.75 16.23 -7.95
CA GLY A 180 14.57 15.38 -6.77
C GLY A 180 15.63 14.28 -6.64
N LEU A 181 15.24 13.19 -5.99
CA LEU A 181 16.14 12.10 -5.61
C LEU A 181 16.70 11.37 -6.83
N HIS A 182 15.89 10.99 -7.80
CA HIS A 182 16.36 10.32 -9.02
C HIS A 182 17.23 11.21 -9.90
N ARG A 183 17.02 12.53 -9.91
CA ARG A 183 17.92 13.44 -10.57
C ARG A 183 19.30 13.46 -9.93
N ILE A 184 19.36 13.49 -8.60
CA ILE A 184 20.62 13.44 -7.84
C ILE A 184 21.31 12.09 -8.03
N GLU A 185 20.56 10.99 -8.08
CA GLU A 185 21.09 9.68 -8.42
C GLU A 185 21.80 9.70 -9.77
N PHE A 186 21.13 10.18 -10.82
CA PHE A 186 21.71 10.32 -12.15
C PHE A 186 23.00 11.13 -12.15
N ASP A 187 23.04 12.22 -11.38
CA ASP A 187 24.25 13.04 -11.26
C ASP A 187 25.40 12.33 -10.54
N LEU A 188 25.10 11.53 -9.50
CA LEU A 188 26.11 10.84 -8.69
C LEU A 188 26.66 9.57 -9.36
N TRP A 189 25.81 8.80 -10.06
CA TRP A 189 26.24 7.53 -10.66
C TRP A 189 26.55 7.64 -12.12
N THR A 190 25.64 8.19 -12.92
CA THR A 190 25.77 8.24 -14.37
C THR A 190 26.70 9.37 -14.82
N LYS A 191 26.45 10.60 -14.36
CA LYS A 191 27.31 11.75 -14.69
C LYS A 191 28.57 11.87 -13.84
N ARG A 192 28.55 11.31 -12.63
CA ARG A 192 29.62 11.43 -11.63
C ARG A 192 30.04 12.88 -11.39
N ASN A 193 29.07 13.78 -11.34
CA ASN A 193 29.25 15.22 -11.28
C ASN A 193 28.68 15.80 -9.98
N LEU A 194 29.56 15.97 -9.00
CA LEU A 194 29.20 16.55 -7.70
C LEU A 194 28.72 18.02 -7.78
N ARG A 195 29.05 18.75 -8.82
CA ARG A 195 28.62 20.17 -8.96
C ARG A 195 27.11 20.20 -9.31
N THR A 196 26.65 19.39 -10.26
CA THR A 196 25.24 19.30 -10.60
C THR A 196 24.46 18.70 -9.44
N ALA A 197 24.96 17.61 -8.83
CA ALA A 197 24.36 17.02 -7.64
C ALA A 197 24.20 18.03 -6.49
N ALA A 198 25.15 18.95 -6.30
CA ALA A 198 25.05 20.02 -5.30
C ALA A 198 23.85 20.96 -5.58
N THR A 199 23.69 21.37 -6.85
CA THR A 199 22.59 22.24 -7.27
C THR A 199 21.24 21.56 -7.06
N ASP A 200 21.13 20.29 -7.48
CA ASP A 200 19.88 19.53 -7.39
C ASP A 200 19.55 19.16 -5.93
N THR A 201 20.56 18.94 -5.08
CA THR A 201 20.35 18.77 -3.63
C THR A 201 19.82 20.04 -2.95
N VAL A 202 20.28 21.24 -3.40
CA VAL A 202 19.70 22.51 -2.90
C VAL A 202 18.22 22.61 -3.26
N ARG A 203 17.86 22.23 -4.50
CA ARG A 203 16.46 22.19 -4.93
C ARG A 203 15.64 21.19 -4.11
N LEU A 204 16.14 19.97 -3.91
CA LEU A 204 15.48 18.95 -3.08
C LEU A 204 15.20 19.46 -1.65
N ARG A 205 16.16 20.16 -1.03
CA ARG A 205 15.96 20.77 0.30
C ARG A 205 14.87 21.84 0.29
N GLN A 206 14.73 22.60 -0.80
CA GLN A 206 13.65 23.59 -0.94
C GLN A 206 12.28 22.90 -1.05
N LEU A 207 12.19 21.84 -1.85
CA LEU A 207 10.96 21.05 -2.03
C LEU A 207 10.52 20.41 -0.70
N LEU A 208 11.45 19.76 0.01
CA LEU A 208 11.17 19.20 1.35
C LEU A 208 10.76 20.29 2.35
N GLY A 209 11.40 21.48 2.29
CA GLY A 209 11.02 22.61 3.11
C GLY A 209 9.62 23.16 2.80
N GLN A 210 9.14 23.03 1.57
CA GLN A 210 7.77 23.35 1.20
C GLN A 210 6.80 22.29 1.74
N LEU A 211 7.12 21.00 1.54
CA LEU A 211 6.32 19.88 2.02
C LEU A 211 6.13 19.94 3.54
N MET A 212 7.19 20.20 4.30
CA MET A 212 7.14 20.27 5.76
C MET A 212 6.43 21.51 6.33
N LYS A 213 6.25 22.57 5.54
CA LYS A 213 5.51 23.77 5.97
C LYS A 213 4.00 23.59 5.84
N ALA A 214 3.55 22.75 4.94
CA ALA A 214 2.15 22.48 4.79
C ALA A 214 1.67 21.54 5.90
N PRO A 215 0.47 21.73 6.43
CA PRO A 215 -0.11 20.82 7.41
C PRO A 215 -0.19 19.42 6.79
N LEU A 216 0.25 18.38 7.50
CA LEU A 216 0.12 16.99 7.05
C LEU A 216 -1.30 16.63 6.56
N PRO A 217 -2.39 17.10 7.21
CA PRO A 217 -3.75 16.87 6.70
C PRO A 217 -4.00 17.43 5.29
N THR A 218 -3.13 18.27 4.74
CA THR A 218 -3.25 18.76 3.37
C THR A 218 -2.81 17.69 2.35
N TYR A 219 -1.90 16.81 2.74
CA TYR A 219 -1.33 15.75 1.90
C TYR A 219 -1.82 14.36 2.28
N LEU A 220 -2.00 14.10 3.57
CA LEU A 220 -2.60 12.86 4.05
C LEU A 220 -4.12 13.00 4.13
N PRO A 221 -4.88 11.89 4.13
CA PRO A 221 -6.33 11.93 3.96
C PRO A 221 -7.01 12.96 4.88
N ALA A 222 -7.55 13.99 4.27
CA ALA A 222 -8.37 15.01 4.93
C ALA A 222 -9.85 14.89 4.52
N THR A 223 -10.18 13.92 3.67
CA THR A 223 -11.52 13.65 3.14
C THR A 223 -11.76 12.13 3.11
N ALA A 224 -13.02 11.73 2.99
CA ALA A 224 -13.38 10.31 2.82
C ALA A 224 -12.71 9.68 1.58
N ALA A 225 -12.64 10.40 0.46
CA ALA A 225 -11.93 9.95 -0.74
C ALA A 225 -10.43 9.77 -0.47
N GLY A 226 -9.81 10.69 0.26
CA GLY A 226 -8.41 10.57 0.66
C GLY A 226 -8.13 9.36 1.57
N ILE A 227 -9.08 8.99 2.45
CA ILE A 227 -8.98 7.75 3.22
C ILE A 227 -8.95 6.54 2.28
N GLY A 228 -9.82 6.49 1.28
CA GLY A 228 -9.84 5.43 0.27
C GLY A 228 -8.49 5.30 -0.44
N ASN A 229 -7.91 6.41 -0.87
CA ASN A 229 -6.59 6.42 -1.50
C ASN A 229 -5.50 5.92 -0.54
N TRP A 230 -5.52 6.31 0.74
CA TRP A 230 -4.56 5.81 1.72
C TRP A 230 -4.69 4.31 1.96
N LEU A 231 -5.93 3.78 1.99
CA LEU A 231 -6.18 2.34 2.16
C LEU A 231 -5.72 1.52 0.95
N LEU A 232 -5.63 2.12 -0.21
CA LEU A 232 -5.13 1.49 -1.42
C LEU A 232 -3.59 1.40 -1.43
N ARG A 233 -2.89 2.32 -0.74
CA ARG A 233 -1.43 2.40 -0.78
C ARG A 233 -0.67 1.11 -0.43
N PRO A 234 -1.07 0.28 0.57
CA PRO A 234 -0.36 -0.99 0.80
C PRO A 234 -0.29 -1.90 -0.44
N HIS A 235 -1.30 -1.87 -1.31
CA HIS A 235 -1.33 -2.60 -2.58
C HIS A 235 -0.51 -1.86 -3.65
N GLU A 236 -0.75 -0.56 -3.86
CA GLU A 236 -0.10 0.25 -4.90
C GLU A 236 1.42 0.31 -4.74
N VAL A 237 1.96 0.40 -3.53
CA VAL A 237 3.42 0.39 -3.29
C VAL A 237 4.08 -0.86 -3.88
N LEU A 238 3.42 -2.02 -3.82
CA LEU A 238 3.92 -3.24 -4.44
C LEU A 238 3.70 -3.27 -5.96
N GLU A 239 2.63 -2.65 -6.47
CA GLU A 239 2.45 -2.46 -7.92
C GLU A 239 3.51 -1.52 -8.49
N ASP A 240 3.85 -0.44 -7.78
CA ASP A 240 4.92 0.48 -8.16
C ASP A 240 6.28 -0.25 -8.19
N ALA A 241 6.57 -1.08 -7.18
CA ALA A 241 7.78 -1.91 -7.15
C ALA A 241 7.84 -2.89 -8.35
N LEU A 242 6.72 -3.51 -8.72
CA LEU A 242 6.62 -4.41 -9.89
C LEU A 242 6.81 -3.65 -11.20
N ARG A 243 6.21 -2.46 -11.32
CA ARG A 243 6.24 -1.65 -12.54
C ARG A 243 7.58 -0.98 -12.77
N ASP A 244 8.16 -0.39 -11.74
CA ASP A 244 9.30 0.51 -11.86
C ASP A 244 10.61 -0.12 -11.35
N SER A 245 10.65 -0.63 -10.12
CA SER A 245 11.89 -1.14 -9.51
C SER A 245 12.34 -2.49 -10.07
N LEU A 246 11.40 -3.44 -10.33
CA LEU A 246 11.74 -4.75 -10.89
C LEU A 246 11.98 -4.71 -12.41
N THR A 247 11.60 -3.62 -13.08
CA THR A 247 11.97 -3.35 -14.47
C THR A 247 13.23 -2.49 -14.60
N ALA A 248 13.72 -1.93 -13.48
CA ALA A 248 14.80 -0.94 -13.43
C ALA A 248 14.46 0.39 -14.14
N ASP A 249 13.19 0.72 -14.33
CA ASP A 249 12.75 1.96 -14.96
C ASP A 249 12.99 3.18 -14.05
N ASP A 250 13.08 2.97 -12.73
CA ASP A 250 13.43 3.96 -11.72
C ASP A 250 14.93 4.06 -11.43
N ASN A 251 15.77 3.24 -12.07
CA ASN A 251 17.20 3.15 -11.84
C ASN A 251 18.00 4.12 -12.75
N TYR A 252 18.59 5.12 -12.16
CA TYR A 252 19.46 6.08 -12.87
C TYR A 252 20.96 5.82 -12.66
N GLY A 253 21.29 4.57 -12.33
CA GLY A 253 22.65 4.03 -12.30
C GLY A 253 23.13 3.56 -10.93
N SER A 254 22.31 3.64 -9.88
CA SER A 254 22.69 3.16 -8.54
C SER A 254 22.67 1.64 -8.43
N GLY A 255 21.75 0.96 -9.14
CA GLY A 255 21.48 -0.46 -9.02
C GLY A 255 20.95 -0.86 -7.63
N THR A 256 20.18 0.04 -7.00
CA THR A 256 19.68 -0.16 -5.63
C THR A 256 18.22 -0.59 -5.56
N ASP A 257 17.64 -0.99 -6.68
CA ASP A 257 16.24 -1.36 -6.84
C ASP A 257 15.76 -2.37 -5.78
N LEU A 258 16.54 -3.41 -5.51
CA LEU A 258 16.20 -4.40 -4.47
C LEU A 258 16.25 -3.83 -3.03
N ALA A 259 17.07 -2.80 -2.80
CA ALA A 259 17.04 -2.07 -1.54
C ALA A 259 15.79 -1.20 -1.45
N SER A 260 15.38 -0.57 -2.56
CA SER A 260 14.14 0.20 -2.67
C SER A 260 12.93 -0.66 -2.32
N ILE A 261 12.75 -1.83 -2.95
CA ILE A 261 11.67 -2.77 -2.64
C ILE A 261 11.68 -3.19 -1.16
N THR A 262 12.87 -3.29 -0.53
CA THR A 262 12.96 -3.57 0.90
C THR A 262 12.36 -2.45 1.76
N ALA A 263 12.54 -1.20 1.34
CA ALA A 263 11.95 -0.04 2.00
C ALA A 263 10.42 0.03 1.77
N ASP A 264 9.97 -0.31 0.57
CA ASP A 264 8.54 -0.42 0.22
C ASP A 264 7.84 -1.47 1.09
N ILE A 265 8.45 -2.64 1.25
CA ILE A 265 7.93 -3.68 2.17
C ILE A 265 7.84 -3.15 3.60
N ALA A 266 8.81 -2.36 4.06
CA ALA A 266 8.76 -1.76 5.40
C ALA A 266 7.62 -0.75 5.52
N ALA A 267 7.34 0.05 4.49
CA ALA A 267 6.20 0.95 4.42
C ALA A 267 4.87 0.17 4.49
N VAL A 268 4.71 -0.87 3.67
CA VAL A 268 3.52 -1.74 3.67
C VAL A 268 3.29 -2.37 5.04
N ARG A 269 4.34 -2.91 5.67
CA ARG A 269 4.24 -3.49 7.02
C ARG A 269 3.81 -2.46 8.07
N THR A 270 4.30 -1.23 7.97
CA THR A 270 3.89 -0.15 8.88
C THR A 270 2.41 0.15 8.72
N MET A 271 1.94 0.36 7.48
CA MET A 271 0.53 0.61 7.20
C MET A 271 -0.37 -0.56 7.65
N LEU A 272 0.05 -1.79 7.42
CA LEU A 272 -0.69 -2.97 7.89
C LEU A 272 -0.76 -3.06 9.42
N ALA A 273 0.32 -2.73 10.11
CA ALA A 273 0.33 -2.74 11.58
C ALA A 273 -0.65 -1.71 12.16
N GLU A 274 -0.71 -0.53 11.56
CA GLU A 274 -1.64 0.52 11.95
C GLU A 274 -3.09 0.16 11.59
N LEU A 275 -3.34 -0.43 10.42
CA LEU A 275 -4.67 -0.82 9.95
C LEU A 275 -5.19 -2.11 10.62
N LYS A 276 -4.32 -2.90 11.24
CA LYS A 276 -4.69 -4.21 11.82
C LYS A 276 -5.90 -4.16 12.76
N PRO A 277 -6.04 -3.18 13.68
CA PRO A 277 -7.21 -3.11 14.58
C PRO A 277 -8.53 -2.97 13.81
N SER A 278 -8.50 -2.32 12.65
CA SER A 278 -9.67 -2.14 11.78
C SER A 278 -9.88 -3.30 10.81
N ILE A 279 -8.80 -3.99 10.38
CA ILE A 279 -8.89 -5.13 9.46
C ILE A 279 -9.34 -6.41 10.19
N ASP A 280 -8.77 -6.72 11.35
CA ASP A 280 -9.02 -7.99 12.06
C ASP A 280 -10.50 -8.28 12.30
N PRO A 281 -11.37 -7.30 12.66
CA PRO A 281 -12.79 -7.56 12.85
C PRO A 281 -13.54 -7.97 11.59
N VAL A 282 -13.05 -7.59 10.41
CA VAL A 282 -13.70 -7.81 9.10
C VAL A 282 -12.99 -8.87 8.25
N ALA A 283 -11.68 -9.05 8.45
CA ALA A 283 -10.86 -10.01 7.72
C ALA A 283 -9.73 -10.57 8.61
N PRO A 284 -10.04 -11.45 9.58
CA PRO A 284 -9.14 -11.84 10.69
C PRO A 284 -7.84 -12.54 10.25
N HIS A 285 -7.74 -12.99 9.01
CA HIS A 285 -6.55 -13.66 8.48
C HIS A 285 -5.75 -12.80 7.48
N LEU A 286 -6.30 -11.69 7.01
CA LEU A 286 -5.70 -10.89 5.93
C LEU A 286 -4.30 -10.41 6.32
N VAL A 287 -4.14 -9.76 7.47
CA VAL A 287 -2.85 -9.24 7.92
C VAL A 287 -1.82 -10.34 8.11
N ALA A 288 -2.24 -11.51 8.61
CA ALA A 288 -1.33 -12.65 8.79
C ALA A 288 -0.88 -13.23 7.44
N ASN A 289 -1.80 -13.37 6.48
CA ASN A 289 -1.50 -13.85 5.14
C ASN A 289 -0.56 -12.89 4.40
N ALA A 290 -0.91 -11.60 4.35
CA ALA A 290 -0.06 -10.58 3.75
C ALA A 290 1.33 -10.53 4.37
N SER A 291 1.42 -10.66 5.71
CA SER A 291 2.73 -10.70 6.40
C SER A 291 3.57 -11.90 5.96
N ALA A 292 2.96 -13.07 5.79
CA ALA A 292 3.68 -14.28 5.33
C ALA A 292 4.19 -14.13 3.89
N GLU A 293 3.40 -13.51 3.00
CA GLU A 293 3.81 -13.23 1.62
C GLU A 293 4.93 -12.17 1.55
N LEU A 294 4.83 -11.12 2.36
CA LEU A 294 5.92 -10.15 2.50
C LEU A 294 7.20 -10.77 3.08
N ASP A 295 7.09 -11.79 3.96
CA ASP A 295 8.26 -12.55 4.45
C ASP A 295 8.86 -13.40 3.33
N SER A 296 8.03 -14.01 2.46
CA SER A 296 8.48 -14.75 1.28
C SER A 296 9.25 -13.84 0.33
N LEU A 297 8.67 -12.68 -0.02
CA LEU A 297 9.28 -11.68 -0.87
C LEU A 297 10.62 -11.18 -0.28
N MET A 298 10.67 -10.83 1.01
CA MET A 298 11.90 -10.44 1.69
C MET A 298 12.97 -11.54 1.66
N SER A 299 12.57 -12.81 1.79
CA SER A 299 13.47 -13.95 1.71
C SER A 299 14.03 -14.14 0.30
N ALA A 300 13.18 -14.01 -0.73
CA ALA A 300 13.60 -14.10 -2.13
C ALA A 300 14.60 -12.99 -2.48
N ILE A 301 14.29 -11.73 -2.08
CA ILE A 301 15.20 -10.60 -2.23
C ILE A 301 16.50 -10.83 -1.44
N GLY A 302 16.42 -11.28 -0.20
CA GLY A 302 17.59 -11.56 0.65
C GLY A 302 18.54 -12.59 0.05
N ALA A 303 18.01 -13.61 -0.66
CA ALA A 303 18.79 -14.65 -1.34
C ALA A 303 19.60 -14.14 -2.55
N THR A 304 19.35 -12.91 -3.03
CA THR A 304 20.11 -12.31 -4.13
C THR A 304 21.40 -11.64 -3.68
N ARG A 305 21.62 -11.45 -2.36
CA ARG A 305 22.80 -10.75 -1.86
C ARG A 305 24.08 -11.53 -2.14
N VAL A 306 25.09 -10.80 -2.66
CA VAL A 306 26.44 -11.34 -2.86
C VAL A 306 27.40 -10.54 -1.97
N ASN A 307 28.10 -11.24 -1.07
CA ASN A 307 29.01 -10.62 -0.09
C ASN A 307 28.36 -9.50 0.74
N GLY A 308 27.05 -9.63 1.02
CA GLY A 308 26.28 -8.67 1.79
C GLY A 308 25.76 -7.46 1.01
N ALA A 309 26.15 -7.29 -0.25
CA ALA A 309 25.64 -6.25 -1.15
C ALA A 309 24.47 -6.77 -1.99
N TRP A 310 23.56 -5.88 -2.34
CA TRP A 310 22.51 -6.14 -3.31
C TRP A 310 23.11 -6.27 -4.72
N VAL A 311 22.57 -7.18 -5.50
CA VAL A 311 22.82 -7.29 -6.95
C VAL A 311 21.81 -6.37 -7.64
N SER A 312 22.20 -5.72 -8.73
CA SER A 312 21.22 -4.97 -9.57
C SER A 312 20.16 -5.92 -10.10
N VAL A 313 18.93 -5.45 -10.20
CA VAL A 313 17.82 -6.21 -10.82
C VAL A 313 18.16 -6.66 -12.24
N GLU A 314 18.90 -5.83 -13.00
CA GLU A 314 19.32 -6.16 -14.36
C GLU A 314 20.28 -7.36 -14.44
N ASP A 315 21.07 -7.59 -13.36
CA ASP A 315 22.04 -8.67 -13.26
C ASP A 315 21.45 -9.95 -12.63
N LEU A 316 20.19 -9.93 -12.22
CA LEU A 316 19.54 -11.11 -11.62
C LEU A 316 19.36 -12.23 -12.64
N PRO A 317 19.64 -13.49 -12.26
CA PRO A 317 19.19 -14.64 -13.03
C PRO A 317 17.67 -14.61 -13.21
N THR A 318 17.20 -14.94 -14.41
CA THR A 318 15.75 -14.89 -14.77
C THR A 318 14.88 -15.59 -13.72
N ARG A 319 15.27 -16.77 -13.24
CA ARG A 319 14.51 -17.50 -12.22
C ARG A 319 14.37 -16.75 -10.88
N GLN A 320 15.40 -16.02 -10.47
CA GLN A 320 15.32 -15.22 -9.24
C GLN A 320 14.41 -14.02 -9.43
N ARG A 321 14.49 -13.35 -10.59
CA ARG A 321 13.58 -12.27 -10.93
C ARG A 321 12.13 -12.75 -10.95
N GLU A 322 11.83 -13.83 -11.68
CA GLU A 322 10.48 -14.41 -11.74
C GLU A 322 9.94 -14.80 -10.35
N GLN A 323 10.79 -15.26 -9.45
CA GLN A 323 10.36 -15.56 -8.08
C GLN A 323 10.00 -14.29 -7.30
N ILE A 324 10.82 -13.25 -7.40
CA ILE A 324 10.56 -11.96 -6.74
C ILE A 324 9.29 -11.33 -7.31
N ASP A 325 9.11 -11.34 -8.64
CA ASP A 325 7.90 -10.84 -9.31
C ASP A 325 6.65 -11.58 -8.80
N ALA A 326 6.71 -12.91 -8.72
CA ALA A 326 5.59 -13.73 -8.26
C ALA A 326 5.24 -13.47 -6.79
N ASP A 327 6.25 -13.36 -5.91
CA ASP A 327 6.04 -13.08 -4.48
C ASP A 327 5.48 -11.66 -4.26
N ALA A 328 5.96 -10.66 -5.01
CA ALA A 328 5.46 -9.30 -4.95
C ALA A 328 4.00 -9.22 -5.43
N ALA A 329 3.68 -9.88 -6.56
CA ALA A 329 2.32 -9.93 -7.08
C ALA A 329 1.36 -10.64 -6.12
N ALA A 330 1.77 -11.76 -5.49
CA ALA A 330 0.95 -12.46 -4.51
C ALA A 330 0.63 -11.57 -3.30
N ALA A 331 1.62 -10.86 -2.78
CA ALA A 331 1.42 -9.93 -1.68
C ALA A 331 0.48 -8.77 -2.08
N ALA A 332 0.65 -8.19 -3.27
CA ALA A 332 -0.22 -7.13 -3.79
C ALA A 332 -1.68 -7.62 -3.88
N GLU A 333 -1.93 -8.79 -4.44
CA GLU A 333 -3.28 -9.38 -4.55
C GLU A 333 -3.95 -9.59 -3.17
N THR A 334 -3.17 -10.03 -2.17
CA THR A 334 -3.69 -10.21 -0.81
C THR A 334 -4.08 -8.88 -0.17
N LEU A 335 -3.44 -7.77 -0.54
CA LEU A 335 -3.69 -6.43 -0.02
C LEU A 335 -4.82 -5.69 -0.74
N ALA A 336 -5.11 -6.05 -1.99
CA ALA A 336 -6.10 -5.38 -2.85
C ALA A 336 -7.50 -5.21 -2.22
N PRO A 337 -8.03 -6.14 -1.38
CA PRO A 337 -9.36 -5.97 -0.77
C PRO A 337 -9.44 -4.92 0.34
N ILE A 338 -8.33 -4.40 0.87
CA ILE A 338 -8.33 -3.51 2.06
C ILE A 338 -9.25 -2.29 1.89
N PRO A 339 -9.25 -1.56 0.75
CA PRO A 339 -10.15 -0.42 0.57
C PRO A 339 -11.61 -0.82 0.68
N ASP A 340 -12.02 -1.91 0.04
CA ASP A 340 -13.42 -2.38 0.04
C ASP A 340 -13.87 -2.83 1.43
N LEU A 341 -12.96 -3.37 2.24
CA LEU A 341 -13.24 -3.79 3.60
C LEU A 341 -13.44 -2.63 4.57
N LEU A 342 -12.75 -1.51 4.37
CA LEU A 342 -12.63 -0.43 5.34
C LEU A 342 -13.24 0.90 4.88
N THR A 343 -13.70 1.04 3.63
CA THR A 343 -14.44 2.21 3.16
C THR A 343 -15.94 1.98 3.22
N SER A 344 -16.67 3.04 3.55
CA SER A 344 -18.11 3.04 3.35
C SER A 344 -18.40 3.12 1.85
N THR A 345 -19.02 2.10 1.27
CA THR A 345 -19.43 2.08 -0.14
C THR A 345 -20.51 3.11 -0.45
N GLY A 346 -20.18 4.38 -0.30
CA GLY A 346 -21.09 5.50 -0.58
C GLY A 346 -20.50 6.55 -1.50
N SER A 347 -19.23 6.44 -1.89
CA SER A 347 -18.54 7.51 -2.60
C SER A 347 -17.80 7.14 -3.88
N ASN A 348 -17.83 5.88 -4.31
CA ASN A 348 -17.21 5.51 -5.58
C ASN A 348 -18.25 5.36 -6.69
N SER A 349 -18.80 6.49 -7.15
CA SER A 349 -19.18 6.65 -8.56
C SER A 349 -18.13 7.56 -9.17
N PRO A 350 -17.33 7.12 -10.11
CA PRO A 350 -16.67 8.04 -11.02
C PRO A 350 -17.75 8.69 -11.90
N ASP A 351 -17.90 10.00 -11.76
CA ASP A 351 -18.56 10.82 -12.78
C ASP A 351 -17.65 11.00 -14.01
#